data_be04ed1510f82b43b8be3f2c13db6a0e
#
_entry.id   be04ed1510f82b43b8be3f2c13db6a0e
#
_cell.length_a   1.000
_cell.length_b   1.000
_cell.length_c   1.000
_cell.angle_alpha   90.00
_cell.angle_beta   90.00
_cell.angle_gamma   90.00
#
_symmetry.space_group_name_H-M   'P 1'
#
loop_
_entity.id
_entity.type
_entity.pdbx_description
1 polymer ?
#
loop_
_entity_poly.entity_id
_entity_poly.type
_entity_poly.pdbx_seq_one_letter_code
_entity_poly.pdbx_strand_id
1 'polypeptide(L)'
;EILRCLVGSEMCIRDRANTIKKFLGGRTKVVASMGHIRDLPKSKLGVNIENNFEPEYINIRGKGDLIKSLKKDAKSAKKVYLATDPDREGEAIAWHLAHLLDIPEESKSRVTFNEITKTAVQKAIKEPRQIDINLVNAQQARRVLDRIVGYKISPVLWKKVRKGLSAGRVQSVAVKLIVDRENEIESFIPEEYWNIIANLLDTKSKKKFEAKLVGKDNKKIEIHTKEEVDEILKAIDEAKFIVSDVKKGERKRNPAPPFTTSTMQQEASRKLNFSLKKTMSVAQTLYEGVKIPEKGTVGLITYMRTDSTRISEEARTIAKEVIEGSYGEEYYENRYYKTKADAQDAHEAIRPTYIEIKPDQIKESLTND
;
A
#
# COMPACT_ATOMS: atom_id res chain seq x y z
N GLU A 1 16.83 32.79 11.53
CA GLU A 1 16.32 31.60 12.24
C GLU A 1 16.69 30.37 11.43
N ILE A 2 17.61 29.53 11.97
CA ILE A 2 17.97 28.28 11.31
C ILE A 2 16.97 27.23 11.78
N LEU A 3 15.98 26.97 10.95
CA LEU A 3 15.03 25.89 11.13
C LEU A 3 15.66 24.61 10.54
N ARG A 4 15.70 23.50 11.28
CA ARG A 4 16.25 22.25 10.78
C ARG A 4 15.18 21.17 10.72
N CYS A 5 15.05 20.55 9.57
CA CYS A 5 14.13 19.44 9.31
C CYS A 5 14.95 18.18 9.07
N LEU A 6 14.70 17.13 9.83
CA LEU A 6 15.32 15.84 9.68
C LEU A 6 14.34 14.89 9.00
N VAL A 7 14.72 14.36 7.84
CA VAL A 7 13.92 13.47 7.03
C VAL A 7 14.51 12.06 7.08
N GLY A 8 13.70 11.07 7.39
CA GLY A 8 14.11 9.66 7.42
C GLY A 8 13.28 8.79 6.50
N SER A 9 13.91 8.15 5.53
CA SER A 9 13.43 6.97 4.80
C SER A 9 14.62 6.21 4.20
N GLU A 10 14.44 4.95 3.81
CA GLU A 10 15.57 4.07 3.45
C GLU A 10 16.10 4.21 2.03
N MET A 11 15.40 4.85 1.09
CA MET A 11 15.83 5.03 -0.30
C MET A 11 15.57 6.45 -0.82
N CYS A 12 16.50 7.01 -1.62
CA CYS A 12 16.44 8.34 -2.28
C CYS A 12 16.29 9.59 -1.37
N ILE A 13 16.87 9.57 -0.21
CA ILE A 13 16.74 10.59 0.85
C ILE A 13 17.26 11.98 0.45
N ARG A 14 18.26 12.03 -0.42
CA ARG A 14 18.90 13.30 -0.83
C ARG A 14 17.94 14.17 -1.65
N ASP A 15 17.18 13.58 -2.55
CA ASP A 15 16.27 14.31 -3.44
C ASP A 15 15.04 14.82 -2.68
N ARG A 16 14.49 14.03 -1.77
CA ARG A 16 13.40 14.46 -0.87
C ARG A 16 13.83 15.63 0.03
N ALA A 17 15.02 15.56 0.64
CA ALA A 17 15.55 16.65 1.45
C ALA A 17 15.73 17.93 0.61
N ASN A 18 16.20 17.82 -0.62
CA ASN A 18 16.33 18.93 -1.53
C ASN A 18 14.98 19.55 -1.94
N THR A 19 13.97 18.72 -2.18
CA THR A 19 12.60 19.15 -2.49
C THR A 19 12.00 19.94 -1.33
N ILE A 20 12.03 19.38 -0.12
CA ILE A 20 11.53 20.04 1.09
C ILE A 20 12.29 21.34 1.35
N LYS A 21 13.62 21.35 1.19
CA LYS A 21 14.44 22.55 1.32
C LYS A 21 13.99 23.68 0.40
N LYS A 22 13.64 23.37 -0.87
CA LYS A 22 13.12 24.37 -1.82
C LYS A 22 11.79 24.97 -1.35
N PHE A 23 10.90 24.15 -0.78
CA PHE A 23 9.60 24.62 -0.28
C PHE A 23 9.69 25.49 0.97
N LEU A 24 10.71 25.28 1.80
CA LEU A 24 10.91 26.01 3.07
C LEU A 24 11.80 27.25 2.93
N GLY A 25 12.53 27.39 1.82
CA GLY A 25 13.36 28.55 1.55
C GLY A 25 14.73 28.55 2.27
N GLY A 26 15.54 29.60 2.05
CA GLY A 26 16.97 29.64 2.42
C GLY A 26 17.29 29.67 3.92
N ARG A 27 16.33 29.95 4.80
CA ARG A 27 16.53 29.99 6.26
C ARG A 27 16.45 28.62 6.93
N THR A 28 16.09 27.58 6.19
CA THR A 28 15.88 26.23 6.71
C THR A 28 16.99 25.29 6.21
N LYS A 29 17.70 24.65 7.12
CA LYS A 29 18.62 23.55 6.79
C LYS A 29 17.87 22.23 6.88
N VAL A 30 17.74 21.50 5.78
CA VAL A 30 17.16 20.17 5.74
C VAL A 30 18.28 19.13 5.65
N VAL A 31 18.24 18.14 6.53
CA VAL A 31 19.24 17.06 6.63
C VAL A 31 18.52 15.72 6.69
N ALA A 32 19.08 14.70 6.06
CA ALA A 32 18.53 13.35 6.06
C ALA A 32 19.23 12.45 7.10
N SER A 33 18.45 11.67 7.87
CA SER A 33 18.99 10.68 8.81
C SER A 33 19.44 9.38 8.16
N MET A 34 19.11 9.17 6.91
CA MET A 34 19.40 7.94 6.16
C MET A 34 18.79 6.69 6.83
N GLY A 35 17.51 6.77 7.19
CA GLY A 35 16.77 5.71 7.87
C GLY A 35 17.06 5.65 9.38
N HIS A 36 16.91 4.47 9.97
CA HIS A 36 17.20 4.25 11.39
C HIS A 36 18.65 4.54 11.74
N ILE A 37 18.85 5.18 12.88
CA ILE A 37 20.17 5.50 13.45
C ILE A 37 20.49 4.69 14.70
N ARG A 38 19.47 4.09 15.33
CA ARG A 38 19.56 3.14 16.44
C ARG A 38 18.79 1.88 16.09
N ASP A 39 19.27 0.73 16.54
CA ASP A 39 18.59 -0.55 16.41
C ASP A 39 19.07 -1.51 17.51
N LEU A 40 18.41 -2.66 17.63
CA LEU A 40 18.84 -3.74 18.49
C LEU A 40 20.18 -4.34 18.00
N PRO A 41 21.08 -4.78 18.89
CA PRO A 41 22.35 -5.36 18.51
C PRO A 41 22.18 -6.60 17.63
N LYS A 42 23.02 -6.75 16.59
CA LYS A 42 22.92 -7.89 15.66
C LYS A 42 23.46 -9.20 16.25
N SER A 43 24.38 -9.14 17.21
CA SER A 43 25.10 -10.31 17.75
C SER A 43 24.39 -11.00 18.91
N LYS A 44 23.41 -10.37 19.53
CA LYS A 44 22.66 -10.90 20.67
C LYS A 44 21.16 -10.61 20.53
N LEU A 45 20.35 -11.21 21.39
CA LEU A 45 18.90 -10.98 21.41
C LEU A 45 18.57 -9.47 21.56
N GLY A 46 19.26 -8.79 22.45
CA GLY A 46 19.09 -7.34 22.68
C GLY A 46 17.70 -6.95 23.21
N VAL A 47 17.03 -7.90 23.87
CA VAL A 47 15.73 -7.72 24.50
C VAL A 47 15.78 -8.41 25.85
N ASN A 48 15.49 -7.69 26.93
CA ASN A 48 15.39 -8.24 28.27
C ASN A 48 13.98 -8.80 28.50
N ILE A 49 13.83 -10.14 28.33
CA ILE A 49 12.54 -10.80 28.45
C ILE A 49 11.99 -10.74 29.87
N GLU A 50 12.87 -10.81 30.89
CA GLU A 50 12.50 -10.81 32.30
C GLU A 50 12.10 -9.41 32.80
N ASN A 51 12.62 -8.36 32.14
CA ASN A 51 12.26 -6.99 32.44
C ASN A 51 11.31 -6.44 31.36
N ASN A 52 10.10 -6.94 31.32
CA ASN A 52 9.00 -6.46 30.47
C ASN A 52 9.36 -6.27 28.99
N PHE A 53 10.23 -7.14 28.45
CA PHE A 53 10.71 -7.11 27.07
C PHE A 53 11.45 -5.82 26.68
N GLU A 54 12.08 -5.16 27.62
CA GLU A 54 12.81 -3.91 27.39
C GLU A 54 13.89 -4.05 26.31
N PRO A 55 13.85 -3.22 25.25
CA PRO A 55 14.80 -3.30 24.14
C PRO A 55 16.10 -2.56 24.45
N GLU A 56 17.24 -3.19 24.21
CA GLU A 56 18.56 -2.61 24.32
C GLU A 56 18.97 -1.93 23.00
N TYR A 57 18.61 -0.67 22.79
CA TYR A 57 18.99 0.03 21.57
C TYR A 57 20.44 0.51 21.59
N ILE A 58 21.16 0.24 20.49
CA ILE A 58 22.51 0.74 20.22
C ILE A 58 22.54 1.59 18.96
N ASN A 59 23.51 2.48 18.85
CA ASN A 59 23.75 3.20 17.61
C ASN A 59 24.21 2.24 16.51
N ILE A 60 23.64 2.38 15.31
CA ILE A 60 23.98 1.53 14.16
C ILE A 60 25.43 1.79 13.77
N ARG A 61 26.22 0.71 13.64
CA ARG A 61 27.63 0.77 13.21
C ARG A 61 27.74 1.44 11.83
N GLY A 62 28.69 2.37 11.70
CA GLY A 62 28.89 3.17 10.48
C GLY A 62 28.08 4.47 10.43
N LYS A 63 27.19 4.74 11.39
CA LYS A 63 26.42 5.99 11.47
C LYS A 63 27.04 7.05 12.41
N GLY A 64 28.21 6.79 12.99
CA GLY A 64 28.84 7.65 14.00
C GLY A 64 29.06 9.09 13.52
N ASP A 65 29.61 9.28 12.33
CA ASP A 65 29.88 10.61 11.77
C ASP A 65 28.60 11.36 11.43
N LEU A 66 27.59 10.65 10.90
CA LEU A 66 26.26 11.22 10.68
C LEU A 66 25.65 11.70 12.00
N ILE A 67 25.70 10.89 13.07
CA ILE A 67 25.17 11.24 14.40
C ILE A 67 25.90 12.47 14.95
N LYS A 68 27.24 12.52 14.85
CA LYS A 68 28.03 13.70 15.26
C LYS A 68 27.61 14.96 14.50
N SER A 69 27.44 14.85 13.18
CA SER A 69 26.99 15.96 12.34
C SER A 69 25.59 16.43 12.75
N LEU A 70 24.64 15.49 12.95
CA LEU A 70 23.28 15.82 13.38
C LEU A 70 23.25 16.51 14.74
N LYS A 71 24.02 16.01 15.72
CA LYS A 71 24.17 16.67 17.06
C LYS A 71 24.74 18.06 16.96
N LYS A 72 25.80 18.27 16.17
CA LYS A 72 26.37 19.59 15.91
C LYS A 72 25.32 20.53 15.31
N ASP A 73 24.60 20.01 14.34
CA ASP A 73 23.58 20.75 13.66
C ASP A 73 22.40 21.11 14.58
N ALA A 74 21.94 20.20 15.40
CA ALA A 74 20.84 20.43 16.35
C ALA A 74 21.22 21.50 17.40
N LYS A 75 22.44 21.42 17.98
CA LYS A 75 22.92 22.39 18.97
C LYS A 75 22.96 23.83 18.43
N SER A 76 23.24 24.03 17.15
CA SER A 76 23.28 25.36 16.53
C SER A 76 21.95 25.80 15.95
N ALA A 77 20.90 24.99 16.06
CA ALA A 77 19.58 25.33 15.57
C ALA A 77 18.71 25.98 16.63
N LYS A 78 17.93 26.98 16.26
CA LYS A 78 16.93 27.59 17.12
C LYS A 78 15.76 26.64 17.40
N LYS A 79 15.40 25.83 16.43
CA LYS A 79 14.34 24.80 16.52
C LYS A 79 14.64 23.63 15.59
N VAL A 80 14.36 22.43 16.06
CA VAL A 80 14.53 21.19 15.29
C VAL A 80 13.17 20.57 15.02
N TYR A 81 12.93 20.16 13.78
CA TYR A 81 11.72 19.42 13.38
C TYR A 81 12.10 18.05 12.87
N LEU A 82 11.30 17.06 13.23
CA LEU A 82 11.44 15.66 12.86
C LEU A 82 10.36 15.31 11.80
N ALA A 83 10.75 15.39 10.53
CA ALA A 83 9.85 15.22 9.39
C ALA A 83 10.07 13.84 8.72
N THR A 84 9.78 12.79 9.44
CA THR A 84 9.80 11.41 8.95
C THR A 84 8.43 11.00 8.42
N ASP A 85 8.34 9.84 7.76
CA ASP A 85 7.09 9.35 7.17
C ASP A 85 5.94 9.28 8.19
N PRO A 86 4.68 9.40 7.76
CA PRO A 86 3.52 9.43 8.65
C PRO A 86 3.11 8.06 9.20
N ASP A 87 3.97 7.04 9.09
CA ASP A 87 3.73 5.70 9.60
C ASP A 87 4.49 5.42 10.92
N ARG A 88 4.26 4.25 11.52
CA ARG A 88 4.91 3.83 12.76
C ARG A 88 6.42 3.71 12.66
N GLU A 89 6.96 3.36 11.48
CA GLU A 89 8.41 3.31 11.25
C GLU A 89 9.01 4.72 11.29
N GLY A 90 8.34 5.68 10.61
CA GLY A 90 8.72 7.09 10.67
C GLY A 90 8.59 7.66 12.08
N GLU A 91 7.58 7.27 12.85
CA GLU A 91 7.41 7.71 14.23
C GLU A 91 8.55 7.18 15.15
N ALA A 92 8.92 5.91 14.99
CA ALA A 92 10.05 5.32 15.71
C ALA A 92 11.39 5.98 15.33
N ILE A 93 11.60 6.30 14.04
CA ILE A 93 12.79 7.03 13.59
C ILE A 93 12.82 8.42 14.25
N ALA A 94 11.71 9.14 14.29
CA ALA A 94 11.60 10.43 14.94
C ALA A 94 11.92 10.33 16.43
N TRP A 95 11.39 9.33 17.13
CA TRP A 95 11.67 9.07 18.55
C TRP A 95 13.15 8.77 18.80
N HIS A 96 13.76 7.92 17.98
CA HIS A 96 15.20 7.64 18.08
C HIS A 96 16.06 8.89 17.81
N LEU A 97 15.65 9.76 16.89
CA LEU A 97 16.30 11.03 16.64
C LEU A 97 16.14 11.99 17.82
N ALA A 98 14.94 12.11 18.37
CA ALA A 98 14.67 12.95 19.54
C ALA A 98 15.60 12.56 20.72
N HIS A 99 15.65 11.25 21.02
CA HIS A 99 16.55 10.75 22.06
C HIS A 99 18.03 11.07 21.79
N LEU A 100 18.51 10.90 20.55
CA LEU A 100 19.91 11.18 20.21
C LEU A 100 20.26 12.67 20.21
N LEU A 101 19.30 13.53 19.96
CA LEU A 101 19.48 14.98 19.85
C LEU A 101 19.07 15.71 21.11
N ASP A 102 18.78 14.98 22.20
CA ASP A 102 18.34 15.49 23.48
C ASP A 102 17.11 16.42 23.36
N ILE A 103 16.16 16.06 22.50
CA ILE A 103 14.87 16.75 22.32
C ILE A 103 13.85 16.13 23.27
N PRO A 104 13.20 16.90 24.15
CA PRO A 104 12.16 16.38 25.06
C PRO A 104 11.00 15.74 24.30
N GLU A 105 10.47 14.62 24.81
CA GLU A 105 9.36 13.89 24.17
C GLU A 105 8.07 14.73 24.06
N GLU A 106 7.85 15.62 25.04
CA GLU A 106 6.70 16.51 25.09
C GLU A 106 6.83 17.69 24.10
N SER A 107 7.98 17.84 23.46
CA SER A 107 8.19 18.95 22.53
C SER A 107 7.38 18.79 21.24
N LYS A 108 6.78 19.87 20.76
CA LYS A 108 6.15 19.92 19.45
C LYS A 108 7.22 20.01 18.35
N SER A 109 7.90 18.89 18.09
CA SER A 109 8.99 18.77 17.12
C SER A 109 8.62 17.86 15.93
N ARG A 110 7.58 17.06 16.05
CA ARG A 110 7.16 16.11 15.01
C ARG A 110 6.31 16.78 13.93
N VAL A 111 6.71 16.60 12.69
CA VAL A 111 6.01 17.12 11.49
C VAL A 111 5.67 15.97 10.57
N THR A 112 4.41 15.87 10.15
CA THR A 112 3.91 14.82 9.24
C THR A 112 3.16 15.44 8.08
N PHE A 113 3.31 14.86 6.90
CA PHE A 113 2.55 15.23 5.70
C PHE A 113 2.33 13.99 4.84
N ASN A 114 1.14 13.87 4.25
CA ASN A 114 0.75 12.71 3.43
C ASN A 114 1.17 12.89 1.96
N GLU A 115 1.58 14.09 1.57
CA GLU A 115 2.05 14.42 0.23
C GLU A 115 3.20 15.42 0.27
N ILE A 116 4.09 15.37 -0.71
CA ILE A 116 5.24 16.29 -0.80
C ILE A 116 4.92 17.41 -1.78
N THR A 117 4.00 18.28 -1.36
CA THR A 117 3.66 19.52 -2.04
C THR A 117 4.10 20.72 -1.18
N LYS A 118 4.24 21.89 -1.83
CA LYS A 118 4.65 23.12 -1.12
C LYS A 118 3.66 23.49 -0.02
N THR A 119 2.37 23.40 -0.32
CA THR A 119 1.29 23.71 0.60
C THR A 119 1.25 22.79 1.80
N ALA A 120 1.30 21.46 1.57
CA ALA A 120 1.28 20.46 2.63
C ALA A 120 2.50 20.58 3.56
N VAL A 121 3.69 20.74 3.01
CA VAL A 121 4.93 20.90 3.80
C VAL A 121 4.90 22.19 4.62
N GLN A 122 4.49 23.31 4.04
CA GLN A 122 4.41 24.59 4.76
C GLN A 122 3.36 24.58 5.87
N LYS A 123 2.20 23.94 5.63
CA LYS A 123 1.15 23.76 6.64
C LYS A 123 1.65 22.92 7.80
N ALA A 124 2.25 21.77 7.51
CA ALA A 124 2.76 20.86 8.53
C ALA A 124 3.84 21.48 9.44
N ILE A 125 4.71 22.33 8.89
CA ILE A 125 5.73 23.07 9.70
C ILE A 125 5.07 24.10 10.63
N LYS A 126 3.94 24.67 10.25
CA LYS A 126 3.21 25.62 11.12
C LYS A 126 2.47 24.93 12.26
N GLU A 127 2.10 23.68 12.07
CA GLU A 127 1.31 22.86 13.01
C GLU A 127 2.07 21.61 13.49
N PRO A 128 3.25 21.75 14.11
CA PRO A 128 4.00 20.60 14.59
C PRO A 128 3.30 19.99 15.81
N ARG A 129 3.39 18.66 15.94
CA ARG A 129 2.83 17.89 17.05
C ARG A 129 3.90 17.24 17.92
N GLN A 130 3.50 16.63 19.00
CA GLN A 130 4.33 15.72 19.77
C GLN A 130 4.51 14.39 19.03
N ILE A 131 5.53 13.63 19.42
CA ILE A 131 5.72 12.25 18.98
C ILE A 131 4.58 11.40 19.56
N ASP A 132 3.98 10.56 18.74
CA ASP A 132 2.95 9.61 19.17
C ASP A 132 3.61 8.36 19.75
N ILE A 133 3.66 8.30 21.07
CA ILE A 133 4.27 7.19 21.80
C ILE A 133 3.53 5.86 21.58
N ASN A 134 2.25 5.88 21.27
CA ASN A 134 1.51 4.65 20.95
C ASN A 134 2.00 4.05 19.63
N LEU A 135 2.26 4.87 18.62
CA LEU A 135 2.85 4.40 17.35
C LEU A 135 4.30 3.92 17.55
N VAL A 136 5.08 4.60 18.39
CA VAL A 136 6.44 4.16 18.76
C VAL A 136 6.38 2.79 19.43
N ASN A 137 5.51 2.62 20.43
CA ASN A 137 5.33 1.37 21.14
C ASN A 137 4.85 0.23 20.21
N ALA A 138 3.96 0.53 19.28
CA ALA A 138 3.50 -0.44 18.28
C ALA A 138 4.65 -0.91 17.36
N GLN A 139 5.55 0.00 16.96
CA GLN A 139 6.74 -0.36 16.19
C GLN A 139 7.74 -1.15 17.04
N GLN A 140 8.00 -0.74 18.28
CA GLN A 140 8.88 -1.46 19.21
C GLN A 140 8.39 -2.86 19.49
N ALA A 141 7.11 -3.03 19.80
CA ALA A 141 6.50 -4.35 20.05
C ALA A 141 6.68 -5.28 18.84
N ARG A 142 6.46 -4.75 17.63
CA ARG A 142 6.72 -5.50 16.40
C ARG A 142 8.20 -5.86 16.27
N ARG A 143 9.11 -4.92 16.50
CA ARG A 143 10.57 -5.13 16.41
C ARG A 143 11.05 -6.18 17.39
N VAL A 144 10.58 -6.10 18.63
CA VAL A 144 10.88 -7.05 19.72
C VAL A 144 10.35 -8.44 19.36
N LEU A 145 9.10 -8.54 18.91
CA LEU A 145 8.50 -9.82 18.51
C LEU A 145 9.26 -10.47 17.36
N ASP A 146 9.57 -9.73 16.30
CA ASP A 146 10.35 -10.24 15.18
C ASP A 146 11.73 -10.73 15.63
N ARG A 147 12.36 -10.03 16.60
CA ARG A 147 13.63 -10.42 17.20
C ARG A 147 13.52 -11.72 17.98
N ILE A 148 12.55 -11.84 18.87
CA ILE A 148 12.34 -13.04 19.69
C ILE A 148 12.04 -14.25 18.80
N VAL A 149 11.11 -14.13 17.87
CA VAL A 149 10.76 -15.21 16.92
C VAL A 149 11.98 -15.65 16.14
N GLY A 150 12.72 -14.71 15.54
CA GLY A 150 13.91 -15.02 14.76
C GLY A 150 15.00 -15.71 15.57
N TYR A 151 15.32 -15.20 16.75
CA TYR A 151 16.45 -15.72 17.56
C TYR A 151 16.12 -16.98 18.34
N LYS A 152 14.86 -17.21 18.73
CA LYS A 152 14.47 -18.40 19.48
C LYS A 152 14.09 -19.59 18.59
N ILE A 153 13.43 -19.33 17.45
CA ILE A 153 12.91 -20.41 16.60
C ILE A 153 13.93 -20.80 15.51
N SER A 154 14.70 -19.87 14.93
CA SER A 154 15.69 -20.23 13.90
C SER A 154 16.68 -21.30 14.34
N PRO A 155 17.26 -21.29 15.57
CA PRO A 155 18.12 -22.36 16.05
C PRO A 155 17.44 -23.75 16.13
N VAL A 156 16.12 -23.76 16.40
CA VAL A 156 15.33 -25.01 16.40
C VAL A 156 15.26 -25.57 14.99
N LEU A 157 15.02 -24.72 14.00
CA LEU A 157 15.03 -25.11 12.58
C LEU A 157 16.39 -25.64 12.15
N TRP A 158 17.49 -25.03 12.62
CA TRP A 158 18.85 -25.50 12.30
C TRP A 158 19.13 -26.89 12.86
N LYS A 159 18.61 -27.15 14.05
CA LYS A 159 18.80 -28.47 14.72
C LYS A 159 17.90 -29.55 14.14
N LYS A 160 16.65 -29.22 13.77
CA LYS A 160 15.64 -30.22 13.43
C LYS A 160 15.44 -30.39 11.93
N VAL A 161 15.73 -29.35 11.11
CA VAL A 161 15.50 -29.36 9.67
C VAL A 161 16.80 -29.14 8.92
N ARG A 162 17.33 -27.94 8.83
CA ARG A 162 18.53 -27.61 8.07
C ARG A 162 19.17 -26.30 8.55
N LYS A 163 20.50 -26.24 8.58
CA LYS A 163 21.26 -25.00 8.83
C LYS A 163 20.95 -23.94 7.76
N GLY A 164 20.90 -22.67 8.16
CA GLY A 164 20.64 -21.54 7.28
C GLY A 164 19.18 -21.18 7.09
N LEU A 165 18.24 -21.98 7.60
CA LEU A 165 16.82 -21.59 7.63
C LEU A 165 16.60 -20.51 8.68
N SER A 166 15.60 -19.65 8.45
CA SER A 166 15.18 -18.64 9.41
C SER A 166 13.69 -18.70 9.65
N ALA A 167 13.30 -18.55 10.91
CA ALA A 167 11.90 -18.33 11.28
C ALA A 167 11.63 -16.83 11.32
N GLY A 168 10.42 -16.47 10.95
CA GLY A 168 9.95 -15.09 11.02
C GLY A 168 8.44 -15.01 11.00
N ARG A 169 7.90 -14.05 11.68
CA ARG A 169 6.46 -13.87 11.85
C ARG A 169 5.70 -13.80 10.51
N VAL A 170 6.22 -13.07 9.54
CA VAL A 170 5.59 -12.92 8.21
C VAL A 170 5.84 -14.16 7.35
N GLN A 171 7.10 -14.61 7.26
CA GLN A 171 7.46 -15.74 6.39
C GLN A 171 6.82 -17.06 6.83
N SER A 172 6.68 -17.30 8.14
CA SER A 172 6.04 -18.52 8.64
C SER A 172 4.56 -18.58 8.30
N VAL A 173 3.85 -17.44 8.39
CA VAL A 173 2.45 -17.34 7.97
C VAL A 173 2.32 -17.52 6.46
N ALA A 174 3.22 -16.93 5.66
CA ALA A 174 3.19 -17.10 4.21
C ALA A 174 3.39 -18.55 3.80
N VAL A 175 4.35 -19.27 4.42
CA VAL A 175 4.55 -20.70 4.17
C VAL A 175 3.32 -21.50 4.58
N LYS A 176 2.72 -21.20 5.74
CA LYS A 176 1.49 -21.89 6.18
C LYS A 176 0.36 -21.75 5.15
N LEU A 177 0.11 -20.53 4.65
CA LEU A 177 -0.94 -20.30 3.66
C LEU A 177 -0.71 -21.08 2.36
N ILE A 178 0.57 -21.22 1.93
CA ILE A 178 0.93 -22.01 0.75
C ILE A 178 0.67 -23.49 1.02
N VAL A 179 1.13 -24.01 2.18
CA VAL A 179 0.94 -25.41 2.54
C VAL A 179 -0.55 -25.75 2.69
N ASP A 180 -1.34 -24.89 3.34
CA ASP A 180 -2.77 -25.10 3.47
C ASP A 180 -3.44 -25.19 2.07
N ARG A 181 -3.03 -24.33 1.13
CA ARG A 181 -3.52 -24.39 -0.25
C ARG A 181 -3.09 -25.64 -0.99
N GLU A 182 -1.85 -26.08 -0.84
CA GLU A 182 -1.38 -27.35 -1.43
C GLU A 182 -2.18 -28.54 -0.88
N ASN A 183 -2.42 -28.59 0.43
CA ASN A 183 -3.26 -29.62 1.03
C ASN A 183 -4.69 -29.63 0.46
N GLU A 184 -5.27 -28.45 0.21
CA GLU A 184 -6.60 -28.33 -0.47
C GLU A 184 -6.51 -28.90 -1.88
N ILE A 185 -5.44 -28.60 -2.65
CA ILE A 185 -5.23 -29.11 -4.01
C ILE A 185 -5.05 -30.62 -4.00
N GLU A 186 -4.21 -31.16 -3.11
CA GLU A 186 -3.94 -32.59 -3.01
C GLU A 186 -5.18 -33.39 -2.53
N SER A 187 -6.01 -32.79 -1.70
CA SER A 187 -7.24 -33.42 -1.21
C SER A 187 -8.44 -33.24 -2.15
N PHE A 188 -8.28 -32.47 -3.23
CA PHE A 188 -9.35 -32.23 -4.17
C PHE A 188 -9.70 -33.50 -4.95
N ILE A 189 -10.95 -33.92 -4.87
CA ILE A 189 -11.50 -35.02 -5.64
C ILE A 189 -12.20 -34.44 -6.85
N PRO A 190 -11.69 -34.65 -8.07
CA PRO A 190 -12.35 -34.14 -9.28
C PRO A 190 -13.68 -34.86 -9.49
N GLU A 191 -14.73 -34.06 -9.70
CA GLU A 191 -16.05 -34.54 -10.07
C GLU A 191 -16.32 -34.25 -11.54
N GLU A 192 -16.73 -35.27 -12.26
CA GLU A 192 -17.12 -35.15 -13.66
C GLU A 192 -18.47 -34.41 -13.77
N TYR A 193 -18.51 -33.44 -14.67
CA TYR A 193 -19.75 -32.74 -15.00
C TYR A 193 -19.84 -32.43 -16.50
N TRP A 194 -21.05 -32.38 -16.99
CA TRP A 194 -21.33 -32.14 -18.40
C TRP A 194 -22.15 -30.86 -18.58
N ASN A 195 -21.88 -30.16 -19.69
CA ASN A 195 -22.69 -29.03 -20.14
C ASN A 195 -23.20 -29.28 -21.52
N ILE A 196 -24.48 -29.09 -21.74
CA ILE A 196 -25.11 -29.17 -23.08
C ILE A 196 -25.32 -27.74 -23.57
N ILE A 197 -24.71 -27.43 -24.73
CA ILE A 197 -24.81 -26.14 -25.39
C ILE A 197 -25.37 -26.32 -26.78
N ALA A 198 -26.48 -25.66 -27.05
CA ALA A 198 -27.11 -25.65 -28.39
C ALA A 198 -26.66 -24.41 -29.16
N ASN A 199 -26.08 -24.61 -30.33
CA ASN A 199 -25.79 -23.54 -31.28
C ASN A 199 -27.02 -23.27 -32.13
N LEU A 200 -27.68 -22.17 -31.89
CA LEU A 200 -28.96 -21.82 -32.51
C LEU A 200 -28.81 -20.71 -33.54
N LEU A 201 -29.69 -20.70 -34.53
CA LEU A 201 -29.77 -19.67 -35.56
C LEU A 201 -31.15 -19.02 -35.51
N ASP A 202 -31.22 -17.75 -35.29
CA ASP A 202 -32.47 -17.02 -35.42
C ASP A 202 -32.93 -17.01 -36.87
N THR A 203 -34.12 -17.54 -37.13
CA THR A 203 -34.67 -17.69 -38.47
C THR A 203 -34.91 -16.36 -39.17
N LYS A 204 -35.17 -15.28 -38.43
CA LYS A 204 -35.48 -13.94 -38.98
C LYS A 204 -34.20 -13.12 -39.20
N SER A 205 -33.40 -12.95 -38.17
CA SER A 205 -32.20 -12.06 -38.22
C SER A 205 -30.97 -12.78 -38.77
N LYS A 206 -31.00 -14.12 -38.90
CA LYS A 206 -29.85 -14.96 -39.29
C LYS A 206 -28.66 -14.84 -38.34
N LYS A 207 -28.86 -14.35 -37.12
CA LYS A 207 -27.82 -14.28 -36.09
C LYS A 207 -27.69 -15.59 -35.35
N LYS A 208 -26.44 -16.01 -35.14
CA LYS A 208 -26.11 -17.19 -34.33
C LYS A 208 -26.03 -16.78 -32.89
N PHE A 209 -26.48 -17.63 -31.99
CA PHE A 209 -26.33 -17.50 -30.54
C PHE A 209 -26.27 -18.86 -29.86
N GLU A 210 -25.69 -18.90 -28.67
CA GLU A 210 -25.56 -20.10 -27.86
C GLU A 210 -26.62 -20.14 -26.77
N ALA A 211 -27.22 -21.28 -26.54
CA ALA A 211 -28.11 -21.55 -25.42
C ALA A 211 -27.57 -22.71 -24.59
N LYS A 212 -27.39 -22.48 -23.29
CA LYS A 212 -26.93 -23.51 -22.36
C LYS A 212 -28.12 -24.12 -21.63
N LEU A 213 -28.14 -25.46 -21.53
CA LEU A 213 -29.10 -26.16 -20.67
C LEU A 213 -28.86 -25.76 -19.20
N VAL A 214 -29.91 -25.28 -18.54
CA VAL A 214 -29.82 -24.83 -17.13
C VAL A 214 -30.73 -25.65 -16.22
N GLY A 215 -31.76 -26.29 -16.74
CA GLY A 215 -32.68 -27.07 -15.90
C GLY A 215 -33.85 -27.69 -16.65
N LYS A 216 -34.61 -28.46 -15.93
CA LYS A 216 -35.88 -29.09 -16.36
C LYS A 216 -36.95 -28.78 -15.33
N ASP A 217 -38.15 -28.43 -15.73
CA ASP A 217 -39.31 -28.17 -14.85
C ASP A 217 -39.02 -27.13 -13.75
N ASN A 218 -38.34 -26.04 -14.13
CA ASN A 218 -37.86 -24.97 -13.22
C ASN A 218 -36.86 -25.42 -12.11
N LYS A 219 -36.29 -26.61 -12.23
CA LYS A 219 -35.24 -27.10 -11.34
C LYS A 219 -33.91 -27.13 -12.09
N LYS A 220 -32.84 -26.65 -11.42
CA LYS A 220 -31.47 -26.77 -11.95
C LYS A 220 -31.12 -28.24 -12.11
N ILE A 221 -30.56 -28.61 -13.27
CA ILE A 221 -30.06 -29.96 -13.52
C ILE A 221 -28.54 -29.95 -13.47
N GLU A 222 -27.98 -30.96 -12.81
CA GLU A 222 -26.55 -31.26 -12.81
C GLU A 222 -26.39 -32.61 -13.52
N ILE A 223 -25.48 -32.68 -14.45
CA ILE A 223 -25.27 -33.86 -15.32
C ILE A 223 -23.87 -34.36 -15.01
N HIS A 224 -23.75 -35.59 -14.56
CA HIS A 224 -22.49 -36.18 -14.09
C HIS A 224 -22.00 -37.31 -14.99
N THR A 225 -22.85 -37.87 -15.84
CA THR A 225 -22.50 -39.02 -16.70
C THR A 225 -22.84 -38.78 -18.16
N LYS A 226 -22.15 -39.51 -19.02
CA LYS A 226 -22.43 -39.49 -20.48
C LYS A 226 -23.82 -40.03 -20.80
N GLU A 227 -24.25 -41.06 -20.07
CA GLU A 227 -25.57 -41.67 -20.23
C GLU A 227 -26.69 -40.65 -20.01
N GLU A 228 -26.61 -39.82 -18.99
CA GLU A 228 -27.53 -38.70 -18.73
C GLU A 228 -27.54 -37.70 -19.89
N VAL A 229 -26.34 -37.37 -20.44
CA VAL A 229 -26.26 -36.51 -21.63
C VAL A 229 -26.99 -37.15 -22.81
N ASP A 230 -26.74 -38.42 -23.11
CA ASP A 230 -27.33 -39.12 -24.25
C ASP A 230 -28.84 -39.21 -24.13
N GLU A 231 -29.40 -39.41 -22.94
CA GLU A 231 -30.84 -39.37 -22.68
C GLU A 231 -31.44 -38.00 -22.98
N ILE A 232 -30.77 -36.92 -22.47
CA ILE A 232 -31.24 -35.56 -22.70
C ILE A 232 -31.16 -35.20 -24.19
N LEU A 233 -30.08 -35.58 -24.86
CA LEU A 233 -29.92 -35.31 -26.31
C LEU A 233 -31.01 -36.00 -27.12
N LYS A 234 -31.32 -37.25 -26.83
CA LYS A 234 -32.46 -37.97 -27.48
C LYS A 234 -33.80 -37.26 -27.27
N ALA A 235 -34.02 -36.71 -26.08
CA ALA A 235 -35.24 -36.00 -25.74
C ALA A 235 -35.40 -34.65 -26.44
N ILE A 236 -34.31 -34.02 -26.85
CA ILE A 236 -34.32 -32.70 -27.48
C ILE A 236 -34.01 -32.72 -28.99
N ASP A 237 -33.64 -33.87 -29.57
CA ASP A 237 -33.21 -34.00 -30.97
C ASP A 237 -34.28 -33.52 -31.98
N GLU A 238 -35.55 -33.83 -31.70
CA GLU A 238 -36.69 -33.40 -32.53
C GLU A 238 -37.43 -32.18 -31.95
N ALA A 239 -36.91 -31.58 -30.87
CA ALA A 239 -37.59 -30.51 -30.16
C ALA A 239 -37.46 -29.14 -30.87
N LYS A 240 -38.53 -28.35 -30.82
CA LYS A 240 -38.50 -26.97 -31.28
C LYS A 240 -37.99 -26.06 -30.18
N PHE A 241 -36.94 -25.29 -30.48
CA PHE A 241 -36.45 -24.27 -29.58
C PHE A 241 -37.31 -23.01 -29.66
N ILE A 242 -37.88 -22.60 -28.55
CA ILE A 242 -38.78 -21.45 -28.45
C ILE A 242 -38.26 -20.51 -27.37
N VAL A 243 -38.17 -19.21 -27.68
CA VAL A 243 -37.88 -18.20 -26.68
C VAL A 243 -39.14 -17.97 -25.84
N SER A 244 -39.13 -18.45 -24.60
CA SER A 244 -40.28 -18.34 -23.68
C SER A 244 -40.33 -17.01 -22.94
N ASP A 245 -39.17 -16.45 -22.63
CA ASP A 245 -39.07 -15.17 -21.88
C ASP A 245 -37.80 -14.43 -22.26
N VAL A 246 -37.83 -13.10 -22.20
CA VAL A 246 -36.68 -12.22 -22.41
C VAL A 246 -36.63 -11.19 -21.26
N LYS A 247 -35.75 -11.43 -20.31
CA LYS A 247 -35.51 -10.49 -19.19
C LYS A 247 -34.46 -9.48 -19.59
N LYS A 248 -34.87 -8.24 -19.71
CA LYS A 248 -33.94 -7.10 -19.87
C LYS A 248 -33.63 -6.53 -18.48
N GLY A 249 -32.36 -6.37 -18.20
CA GLY A 249 -31.92 -5.78 -16.94
C GLY A 249 -30.71 -4.88 -17.14
N GLU A 250 -30.61 -3.87 -16.32
CA GLU A 250 -29.46 -2.98 -16.26
C GLU A 250 -28.54 -3.40 -15.12
N ARG A 251 -27.25 -3.46 -15.37
CA ARG A 251 -26.25 -3.70 -14.35
C ARG A 251 -25.39 -2.45 -14.19
N LYS A 252 -25.58 -1.75 -13.09
CA LYS A 252 -24.70 -0.63 -12.71
C LYS A 252 -23.33 -1.16 -12.31
N ARG A 253 -22.27 -0.59 -12.90
CA ARG A 253 -20.88 -0.78 -12.45
C ARG A 253 -20.48 0.40 -11.62
N ASN A 254 -20.19 0.17 -10.37
CA ASN A 254 -19.65 1.20 -9.50
C ASN A 254 -18.12 1.31 -9.71
N PRO A 255 -17.54 2.51 -9.63
CA PRO A 255 -16.09 2.67 -9.62
C PRO A 255 -15.47 1.96 -8.41
N ALA A 256 -14.26 1.46 -8.59
CA ALA A 256 -13.50 0.87 -7.50
C ALA A 256 -13.13 1.94 -6.45
N PRO A 257 -12.93 1.54 -5.19
CA PRO A 257 -12.39 2.44 -4.17
C PRO A 257 -11.02 3.00 -4.59
N PRO A 258 -10.61 4.14 -4.04
CA PRO A 258 -9.25 4.63 -4.17
C PRO A 258 -8.23 3.60 -3.68
N PHE A 259 -7.01 3.65 -4.20
CA PHE A 259 -6.00 2.64 -3.91
C PHE A 259 -5.54 2.65 -2.45
N THR A 260 -5.49 1.46 -1.89
CA THR A 260 -4.62 1.11 -0.76
C THR A 260 -3.33 0.48 -1.29
N THR A 261 -2.32 0.27 -0.43
CA THR A 261 -1.09 -0.44 -0.83
C THR A 261 -1.39 -1.76 -1.52
N SER A 262 -2.27 -2.58 -0.93
CA SER A 262 -2.56 -3.92 -1.46
C SER A 262 -3.31 -3.88 -2.79
N THR A 263 -4.28 -2.99 -2.95
CA THR A 263 -5.04 -2.87 -4.20
C THR A 263 -4.20 -2.27 -5.33
N MET A 264 -3.33 -1.29 -5.02
CA MET A 264 -2.34 -0.78 -5.98
C MET A 264 -1.41 -1.89 -6.46
N GLN A 265 -0.87 -2.71 -5.56
CA GLN A 265 0.00 -3.83 -5.92
C GLN A 265 -0.72 -4.87 -6.79
N GLN A 266 -1.98 -5.19 -6.49
CA GLN A 266 -2.79 -6.11 -7.28
C GLN A 266 -3.05 -5.58 -8.68
N GLU A 267 -3.42 -4.32 -8.83
CA GLU A 267 -3.67 -3.71 -10.13
C GLU A 267 -2.39 -3.58 -10.96
N ALA A 268 -1.27 -3.18 -10.34
CA ALA A 268 0.03 -3.13 -11.01
C ALA A 268 0.49 -4.51 -11.49
N SER A 269 0.25 -5.55 -10.69
CA SER A 269 0.55 -6.93 -11.09
C SER A 269 -0.34 -7.38 -12.27
N ARG A 270 -1.64 -7.12 -12.20
CA ARG A 270 -2.60 -7.57 -13.23
C ARG A 270 -2.46 -6.82 -14.55
N LYS A 271 -2.26 -5.50 -14.49
CA LYS A 271 -2.28 -4.64 -15.68
C LYS A 271 -0.91 -4.38 -16.27
N LEU A 272 0.14 -4.33 -15.43
CA LEU A 272 1.49 -3.96 -15.83
C LEU A 272 2.49 -5.11 -15.66
N ASN A 273 2.06 -6.25 -15.11
CA ASN A 273 2.92 -7.38 -14.76
C ASN A 273 4.11 -7.00 -13.86
N PHE A 274 3.90 -6.03 -12.96
CA PHE A 274 4.92 -5.61 -12.02
C PHE A 274 5.00 -6.54 -10.82
N SER A 275 6.23 -6.84 -10.39
CA SER A 275 6.46 -7.46 -9.08
C SER A 275 6.12 -6.49 -7.94
N LEU A 276 5.83 -7.01 -6.75
CA LEU A 276 5.58 -6.18 -5.55
C LEU A 276 6.72 -5.20 -5.29
N LYS A 277 7.97 -5.66 -5.43
CA LYS A 277 9.16 -4.82 -5.24
C LYS A 277 9.22 -3.69 -6.26
N LYS A 278 8.97 -3.98 -7.55
CA LYS A 278 8.96 -2.96 -8.60
C LYS A 278 7.84 -1.95 -8.36
N THR A 279 6.63 -2.40 -8.06
CA THR A 279 5.50 -1.52 -7.75
C THR A 279 5.83 -0.54 -6.62
N MET A 280 6.37 -1.05 -5.50
CA MET A 280 6.72 -0.19 -4.36
C MET A 280 7.87 0.76 -4.67
N SER A 281 8.85 0.35 -5.48
CA SER A 281 9.95 1.24 -5.90
C SER A 281 9.46 2.40 -6.77
N VAL A 282 8.60 2.12 -7.74
CA VAL A 282 8.00 3.16 -8.60
C VAL A 282 7.12 4.10 -7.78
N ALA A 283 6.25 3.54 -6.92
CA ALA A 283 5.39 4.34 -6.04
C ALA A 283 6.21 5.24 -5.10
N GLN A 284 7.32 4.75 -4.57
CA GLN A 284 8.25 5.52 -3.73
C GLN A 284 8.83 6.70 -4.52
N THR A 285 9.27 6.47 -5.77
CA THR A 285 9.81 7.53 -6.64
C THR A 285 8.76 8.61 -6.92
N LEU A 286 7.52 8.21 -7.22
CA LEU A 286 6.41 9.13 -7.46
C LEU A 286 6.05 9.95 -6.20
N TYR A 287 6.11 9.34 -5.02
CA TYR A 287 5.86 10.03 -3.76
C TYR A 287 6.97 11.02 -3.41
N GLU A 288 8.24 10.60 -3.53
CA GLU A 288 9.40 11.42 -3.14
C GLU A 288 9.61 12.63 -4.05
N GLY A 289 9.23 12.50 -5.31
CA GLY A 289 9.18 13.61 -6.24
C GLY A 289 9.85 13.34 -7.57
N VAL A 290 9.17 13.78 -8.60
CA VAL A 290 9.64 13.79 -9.99
C VAL A 290 9.79 15.25 -10.45
N LYS A 291 10.81 15.52 -11.24
CA LYS A 291 11.00 16.86 -11.83
C LYS A 291 10.05 17.02 -13.00
N ILE A 292 9.05 17.88 -12.87
CA ILE A 292 8.12 18.21 -13.94
C ILE A 292 8.30 19.68 -14.39
N PRO A 293 7.97 20.00 -15.65
CA PRO A 293 8.04 21.38 -16.14
C PRO A 293 7.24 22.32 -15.24
N GLU A 294 7.68 23.58 -15.11
CA GLU A 294 7.03 24.67 -14.39
C GLU A 294 6.87 24.51 -12.86
N LYS A 295 6.64 23.28 -12.37
CA LYS A 295 6.49 23.01 -10.92
C LYS A 295 7.82 22.57 -10.24
N GLY A 296 8.81 22.16 -11.02
CA GLY A 296 10.08 21.62 -10.49
C GLY A 296 9.92 20.21 -9.93
N THR A 297 10.67 19.83 -8.90
CA THR A 297 10.56 18.50 -8.27
C THR A 297 9.42 18.50 -7.28
N VAL A 298 8.41 17.67 -7.51
CA VAL A 298 7.19 17.53 -6.67
C VAL A 298 6.78 16.08 -6.56
N GLY A 299 6.19 15.69 -5.43
CA GLY A 299 5.55 14.39 -5.26
C GLY A 299 4.28 14.32 -6.10
N LEU A 300 4.12 13.24 -6.86
CA LEU A 300 2.99 13.06 -7.79
C LEU A 300 1.86 12.21 -7.18
N ILE A 301 2.13 11.49 -6.12
CA ILE A 301 1.11 10.70 -5.39
C ILE A 301 1.20 10.96 -3.90
N THR A 302 0.11 10.67 -3.18
CA THR A 302 0.09 10.62 -1.72
C THR A 302 0.89 9.44 -1.18
N TYR A 303 1.09 9.39 0.14
CA TYR A 303 1.88 8.33 0.79
C TYR A 303 1.34 6.94 0.45
N MET A 304 2.22 6.08 -0.08
CA MET A 304 1.82 4.79 -0.68
C MET A 304 1.71 3.63 0.32
N ARG A 305 2.13 3.78 1.57
CA ARG A 305 1.94 2.75 2.60
C ARG A 305 0.70 3.08 3.42
N THR A 306 -0.45 2.74 2.90
CA THR A 306 -1.76 3.03 3.51
C THR A 306 -2.74 1.90 3.27
N ASP A 307 -3.60 1.67 4.22
CA ASP A 307 -4.78 0.79 4.13
C ASP A 307 -6.09 1.57 4.13
N SER A 308 -6.00 2.90 4.14
CA SER A 308 -7.13 3.82 4.07
C SER A 308 -7.63 4.02 2.64
N THR A 309 -8.93 4.13 2.48
CA THR A 309 -9.60 4.52 1.23
C THR A 309 -10.14 5.96 1.30
N ARG A 310 -9.83 6.68 2.38
CA ARG A 310 -10.26 8.06 2.61
C ARG A 310 -9.57 9.03 1.66
N ILE A 311 -10.30 10.01 1.19
CA ILE A 311 -9.78 11.15 0.42
C ILE A 311 -10.11 12.42 1.21
N SER A 312 -9.17 13.37 1.30
CA SER A 312 -9.40 14.67 1.95
C SER A 312 -10.47 15.47 1.23
N GLU A 313 -11.15 16.34 1.97
CA GLU A 313 -12.18 17.21 1.37
C GLU A 313 -11.60 18.18 0.34
N GLU A 314 -10.37 18.66 0.55
CA GLU A 314 -9.66 19.50 -0.41
C GLU A 314 -9.45 18.75 -1.75
N ALA A 315 -8.96 17.51 -1.70
CA ALA A 315 -8.77 16.70 -2.90
C ALA A 315 -10.10 16.33 -3.59
N ARG A 316 -11.18 16.15 -2.83
CA ARG A 316 -12.51 15.90 -3.38
C ARG A 316 -13.06 17.11 -4.15
N THR A 317 -12.86 18.30 -3.59
CA THR A 317 -13.28 19.55 -4.24
C THR A 317 -12.55 19.73 -5.57
N ILE A 318 -11.23 19.54 -5.59
CA ILE A 318 -10.44 19.62 -6.83
C ILE A 318 -10.87 18.53 -7.81
N ALA A 319 -11.10 17.30 -7.35
CA ALA A 319 -11.57 16.22 -8.21
C ALA A 319 -12.93 16.52 -8.84
N LYS A 320 -13.83 17.10 -8.08
CA LYS A 320 -15.13 17.56 -8.58
C LYS A 320 -14.94 18.57 -9.72
N GLU A 321 -14.20 19.64 -9.48
CA GLU A 321 -13.94 20.69 -10.47
C GLU A 321 -13.31 20.12 -11.75
N VAL A 322 -12.35 19.20 -11.63
CA VAL A 322 -11.69 18.55 -12.78
C VAL A 322 -12.66 17.65 -13.55
N ILE A 323 -13.50 16.87 -12.86
CA ILE A 323 -14.45 15.96 -13.51
C ILE A 323 -15.55 16.79 -14.21
N GLU A 324 -16.17 17.73 -13.53
CA GLU A 324 -17.24 18.56 -14.10
C GLU A 324 -16.72 19.39 -15.28
N GLY A 325 -15.53 19.98 -15.15
CA GLY A 325 -14.93 20.77 -16.22
C GLY A 325 -14.41 19.97 -17.42
N SER A 326 -14.01 18.71 -17.25
CA SER A 326 -13.46 17.89 -18.33
C SER A 326 -14.45 16.93 -18.99
N TYR A 327 -15.46 16.47 -18.26
CA TYR A 327 -16.38 15.41 -18.68
C TYR A 327 -17.85 15.79 -18.59
N GLY A 328 -18.23 16.75 -17.73
CA GLY A 328 -19.61 17.17 -17.47
C GLY A 328 -20.08 16.82 -16.05
N GLU A 329 -21.08 17.56 -15.56
CA GLU A 329 -21.62 17.41 -14.20
C GLU A 329 -22.22 16.01 -13.96
N GLU A 330 -22.77 15.38 -14.99
CA GLU A 330 -23.38 14.05 -14.91
C GLU A 330 -22.37 12.92 -14.63
N TYR A 331 -21.09 13.17 -14.81
CA TYR A 331 -20.01 12.21 -14.51
C TYR A 331 -19.48 12.30 -13.08
N TYR A 332 -19.91 13.32 -12.32
CA TYR A 332 -19.53 13.45 -10.92
C TYR A 332 -20.59 12.87 -10.00
N GLU A 333 -20.19 11.97 -9.10
CA GLU A 333 -20.99 11.50 -7.98
C GLU A 333 -20.14 11.51 -6.71
N ASN A 334 -20.58 12.22 -5.68
CA ASN A 334 -19.88 12.25 -4.40
C ASN A 334 -20.00 10.90 -3.68
N ARG A 335 -18.93 10.11 -3.69
CA ARG A 335 -18.89 8.77 -3.11
C ARG A 335 -17.98 8.71 -1.89
N TYR A 336 -18.44 8.02 -0.87
CA TYR A 336 -17.69 7.70 0.33
C TYR A 336 -17.49 6.19 0.38
N TYR A 337 -16.23 5.79 0.59
CA TYR A 337 -15.88 4.38 0.74
C TYR A 337 -15.60 4.09 2.22
N LYS A 338 -16.18 3.02 2.74
CA LYS A 338 -15.94 2.59 4.12
C LYS A 338 -14.47 2.19 4.27
N THR A 339 -13.78 2.84 5.18
CA THR A 339 -12.45 2.43 5.64
C THR A 339 -12.64 1.30 6.66
N LYS A 340 -11.73 0.34 6.71
CA LYS A 340 -11.75 -0.70 7.76
C LYS A 340 -11.59 -0.05 9.13
N ALA A 341 -12.26 -0.59 10.15
CA ALA A 341 -12.22 -0.03 11.50
C ALA A 341 -10.80 0.05 12.09
N ASP A 342 -9.91 -0.85 11.67
CA ASP A 342 -8.51 -0.92 12.12
C ASP A 342 -7.55 -0.08 11.25
N ALA A 343 -8.04 0.63 10.23
CA ALA A 343 -7.19 1.48 9.39
C ALA A 343 -6.77 2.72 10.18
N GLN A 344 -5.51 3.14 10.00
CA GLN A 344 -4.99 4.35 10.62
C GLN A 344 -5.73 5.58 10.07
N ASP A 345 -6.62 6.17 10.86
CA ASP A 345 -7.48 7.30 10.47
C ASP A 345 -6.72 8.54 9.96
N ALA A 346 -5.41 8.64 10.29
CA ALA A 346 -4.55 9.72 9.85
C ALA A 346 -4.12 9.65 8.37
N HIS A 347 -4.28 8.48 7.72
CA HIS A 347 -3.82 8.28 6.35
C HIS A 347 -4.92 8.54 5.33
N GLU A 348 -4.51 9.02 4.15
CA GLU A 348 -5.33 9.04 2.94
C GLU A 348 -5.07 7.83 2.06
N ALA A 349 -5.98 7.58 1.12
CA ALA A 349 -5.77 6.67 0.01
C ALA A 349 -4.62 7.14 -0.90
N ILE A 350 -4.09 6.24 -1.70
CA ILE A 350 -3.12 6.57 -2.74
C ILE A 350 -3.86 7.24 -3.90
N ARG A 351 -3.54 8.50 -4.15
CA ARG A 351 -4.12 9.33 -5.21
C ARG A 351 -3.09 10.26 -5.82
N PRO A 352 -3.33 10.82 -7.02
CA PRO A 352 -2.53 11.92 -7.53
C PRO A 352 -2.58 13.13 -6.58
N THR A 353 -1.45 13.82 -6.42
CA THR A 353 -1.37 15.08 -5.65
C THR A 353 -1.87 16.26 -6.48
N TYR A 354 -1.66 16.21 -7.79
CA TYR A 354 -2.12 17.19 -8.77
C TYR A 354 -3.14 16.53 -9.70
N ILE A 355 -4.41 16.54 -9.30
CA ILE A 355 -5.50 15.86 -10.01
C ILE A 355 -5.72 16.45 -11.40
N GLU A 356 -5.40 17.72 -11.58
CA GLU A 356 -5.50 18.46 -12.83
C GLU A 356 -4.45 18.04 -13.88
N ILE A 357 -3.36 17.41 -13.47
CA ILE A 357 -2.28 16.99 -14.37
C ILE A 357 -2.52 15.58 -14.89
N LYS A 358 -2.72 15.44 -16.19
CA LYS A 358 -2.85 14.13 -16.83
C LYS A 358 -1.47 13.51 -17.07
N PRO A 359 -1.30 12.16 -16.99
CA PRO A 359 -0.03 11.49 -17.23
C PRO A 359 0.63 11.85 -18.57
N ASP A 360 -0.17 12.00 -19.62
CA ASP A 360 0.34 12.36 -20.97
C ASP A 360 1.02 13.74 -21.01
N GLN A 361 0.62 14.67 -20.16
CA GLN A 361 1.19 16.02 -20.10
C GLN A 361 2.60 16.05 -19.49
N ILE A 362 2.95 15.02 -18.72
CA ILE A 362 4.24 14.91 -18.02
C ILE A 362 5.06 13.70 -18.47
N LYS A 363 4.64 13.05 -19.55
CA LYS A 363 5.25 11.80 -20.04
C LYS A 363 6.75 11.92 -20.29
N GLU A 364 7.20 13.05 -20.80
CA GLU A 364 8.65 13.31 -21.06
C GLU A 364 9.48 13.41 -19.78
N SER A 365 8.83 13.66 -18.64
CA SER A 365 9.46 13.75 -17.31
C SER A 365 9.49 12.43 -16.57
N LEU A 366 8.83 11.40 -17.10
CA LEU A 366 8.68 10.09 -16.49
C LEU A 366 9.57 9.05 -17.17
N THR A 367 9.89 7.98 -16.44
CA THR A 367 10.50 6.78 -17.02
C THR A 367 9.42 5.93 -17.71
N ASN A 368 9.83 4.96 -18.51
CA ASN A 368 8.90 4.04 -19.18
C ASN A 368 8.07 3.19 -18.20
N ASP A 369 8.50 3.05 -16.94
CA ASP A 369 7.78 2.37 -15.88
C ASP A 369 6.79 3.30 -15.19
#